data_dad1fbfb67fdcb8297dcbf26823303d4
#
_entry.id   dad1fbfb67fdcb8297dcbf26823303d4
#
_cell.length_a   1.000
_cell.length_b   1.000
_cell.length_c   1.000
_cell.angle_alpha   90.00
_cell.angle_beta   90.00
_cell.angle_gamma   90.00
#
_symmetry.space_group_name_H-M   'P 1'
#
loop_
_entity.id
_entity.type
_entity.pdbx_description
1 polymer ?
#
loop_
_entity_poly.entity_id
_entity_poly.type
_entity_poly.pdbx_seq_one_letter_code
_entity_poly.pdbx_strand_id
1 'polypeptide(L)'
;MAETLTLMAVHAHPDDESSSTGGVLATYSGQGLRTVVVTCTNGEFGDAPGGVKPGEDGHDEQAVAQLRLAALRQACKILGVTDLETLGYHDSGMPDWDYKDRPEAFCNIPLAEVTERVGALMEKYRPQVVVSYDPDGPYQHPDHVHASQAAAAAAAASPVTAKFYETAMRGSDWRKIWDVLRELGEDVPDASDFTAEMQRQMEESERRITTTIDILPVLDRKREALLAHASQVGESWFSKIPPQIAQQVFGRESFIRASDTTGAPVPEHDLFAGLR
;
A
#
# COMPACT_ATOMS: atom_id res chain seq x y z
N MET A 1 20.15 4.63 -25.63
CA MET A 1 19.97 3.64 -24.58
C MET A 1 18.46 3.46 -24.42
N ALA A 2 17.95 2.23 -24.25
CA ALA A 2 16.55 2.05 -23.95
C ALA A 2 16.24 2.74 -22.60
N GLU A 3 15.08 3.40 -22.53
CA GLU A 3 14.61 4.04 -21.30
C GLU A 3 14.38 2.93 -20.24
N THR A 4 14.91 3.13 -19.04
CA THR A 4 14.74 2.14 -17.94
C THR A 4 13.29 2.17 -17.51
N LEU A 5 12.60 1.02 -17.59
CA LEU A 5 11.23 0.88 -17.11
C LEU A 5 11.16 1.17 -15.60
N THR A 6 10.16 1.94 -15.22
CA THR A 6 10.01 2.45 -13.86
C THR A 6 8.63 2.13 -13.30
N LEU A 7 8.59 1.53 -12.11
CA LEU A 7 7.42 1.36 -11.27
C LEU A 7 7.39 2.45 -10.21
N MET A 8 6.30 3.18 -10.08
CA MET A 8 6.07 4.11 -8.96
C MET A 8 4.90 3.62 -8.13
N ALA A 9 5.10 3.46 -6.82
CA ALA A 9 4.05 3.17 -5.86
C ALA A 9 3.79 4.41 -5.00
N VAL A 10 2.53 4.86 -4.93
CA VAL A 10 2.10 6.03 -4.17
C VAL A 10 1.25 5.57 -3.00
N HIS A 11 1.73 5.81 -1.79
CA HIS A 11 1.15 5.35 -0.53
C HIS A 11 0.88 6.51 0.43
N ALA A 12 -0.07 6.29 1.35
CA ALA A 12 -0.44 7.27 2.36
C ALA A 12 0.57 7.30 3.51
N HIS A 13 0.89 6.12 4.08
CA HIS A 13 1.65 6.04 5.33
C HIS A 13 2.93 5.21 5.19
N PRO A 14 3.91 5.43 6.07
CA PRO A 14 5.03 4.51 6.25
C PRO A 14 4.54 3.16 6.77
N ASP A 15 4.70 2.08 6.03
CA ASP A 15 4.34 0.66 6.13
C ASP A 15 3.47 0.14 4.97
N ASP A 16 2.71 1.00 4.32
CA ASP A 16 1.87 0.64 3.18
C ASP A 16 2.69 0.07 2.00
N GLU A 17 3.89 0.60 1.77
CA GLU A 17 4.78 0.10 0.72
C GLU A 17 5.14 -1.36 0.93
N SER A 18 5.30 -1.78 2.20
CA SER A 18 5.64 -3.15 2.57
C SER A 18 4.41 -4.07 2.57
N SER A 19 3.30 -3.60 3.11
CA SER A 19 2.06 -4.38 3.22
C SER A 19 1.40 -4.60 1.87
N SER A 20 1.24 -3.53 1.06
CA SER A 20 0.43 -3.52 -0.15
C SER A 20 1.21 -3.85 -1.43
N THR A 21 2.48 -3.43 -1.53
CA THR A 21 3.28 -3.51 -2.77
C THR A 21 4.69 -4.06 -2.57
N GLY A 22 5.03 -4.51 -1.36
CA GLY A 22 6.39 -4.95 -1.04
C GLY A 22 6.89 -6.09 -1.93
N GLY A 23 6.01 -6.99 -2.33
CA GLY A 23 6.34 -8.08 -3.24
C GLY A 23 6.68 -7.60 -4.65
N VAL A 24 5.85 -6.76 -5.26
CA VAL A 24 6.14 -6.22 -6.61
C VAL A 24 7.34 -5.28 -6.59
N LEU A 25 7.53 -4.46 -5.55
CA LEU A 25 8.72 -3.63 -5.39
C LEU A 25 9.99 -4.49 -5.35
N ALA A 26 10.00 -5.55 -4.52
CA ALA A 26 11.13 -6.48 -4.43
C ALA A 26 11.37 -7.27 -5.72
N THR A 27 10.29 -7.67 -6.40
CA THR A 27 10.36 -8.43 -7.66
C THR A 27 10.99 -7.57 -8.76
N TYR A 28 10.46 -6.37 -9.00
CA TYR A 28 10.92 -5.54 -10.11
C TYR A 28 12.28 -4.90 -9.83
N SER A 29 12.60 -4.54 -8.58
CA SER A 29 13.97 -4.14 -8.22
C SER A 29 14.98 -5.25 -8.47
N GLY A 30 14.63 -6.50 -8.12
CA GLY A 30 15.44 -7.68 -8.38
C GLY A 30 15.67 -7.98 -9.87
N GLN A 31 14.76 -7.52 -10.73
CA GLN A 31 14.86 -7.61 -12.19
C GLN A 31 15.64 -6.42 -12.82
N GLY A 32 16.13 -5.49 -12.00
CA GLY A 32 16.87 -4.31 -12.46
C GLY A 32 16.01 -3.17 -13.01
N LEU A 33 14.69 -3.19 -12.76
CA LEU A 33 13.81 -2.07 -13.05
C LEU A 33 13.97 -1.00 -11.96
N ARG A 34 13.74 0.25 -12.34
CA ARG A 34 13.68 1.33 -11.36
C ARG A 34 12.38 1.24 -10.56
N THR A 35 12.47 1.31 -9.24
CA THR A 35 11.33 1.35 -8.34
C THR A 35 11.36 2.62 -7.52
N VAL A 36 10.23 3.33 -7.46
CA VAL A 36 10.05 4.58 -6.73
C VAL A 36 8.90 4.40 -5.75
N VAL A 37 9.13 4.72 -4.49
CA VAL A 37 8.09 4.80 -3.45
C VAL A 37 7.85 6.26 -3.13
N VAL A 38 6.59 6.67 -3.14
CA VAL A 38 6.13 7.98 -2.68
C VAL A 38 5.22 7.76 -1.49
N THR A 39 5.57 8.31 -0.33
CA THR A 39 4.76 8.26 0.89
C THR A 39 4.24 9.66 1.22
N CYS A 40 2.92 9.80 1.36
CA CYS A 40 2.29 11.11 1.47
C CYS A 40 2.44 11.73 2.86
N THR A 41 2.20 10.96 3.92
CA THR A 41 2.20 11.46 5.31
C THR A 41 3.43 10.99 6.10
N ASN A 42 3.63 11.59 7.26
CA ASN A 42 4.68 11.16 8.19
C ASN A 42 4.24 10.00 9.10
N GLY A 43 2.92 9.70 9.16
CA GLY A 43 2.36 8.64 9.96
C GLY A 43 2.41 8.86 11.46
N GLU A 44 2.35 10.11 11.93
CA GLU A 44 2.51 10.50 13.33
C GLU A 44 1.41 9.97 14.25
N PHE A 45 0.27 9.54 13.71
CA PHE A 45 -0.82 8.93 14.46
C PHE A 45 -0.77 7.39 14.47
N GLY A 46 0.37 6.81 14.11
CA GLY A 46 0.64 5.41 14.41
C GLY A 46 0.98 5.17 15.89
N ASP A 47 1.12 3.92 16.27
CA ASP A 47 1.49 3.55 17.64
C ASP A 47 2.92 3.98 17.98
N ALA A 48 3.09 4.54 19.16
CA ALA A 48 4.41 4.78 19.74
C ALA A 48 5.02 3.46 20.31
N PRO A 49 6.33 3.42 20.58
CA PRO A 49 6.96 2.24 21.18
C PRO A 49 6.26 1.79 22.44
N GLY A 50 6.06 0.48 22.56
CA GLY A 50 5.29 -0.11 23.67
C GLY A 50 3.78 -0.13 23.46
N GLY A 51 3.30 0.22 22.24
CA GLY A 51 1.89 0.19 21.89
C GLY A 51 1.08 1.37 22.42
N VAL A 52 1.73 2.46 22.85
CA VAL A 52 1.05 3.68 23.28
C VAL A 52 0.30 4.31 22.11
N LYS A 53 -1.00 4.54 22.29
CA LYS A 53 -1.88 5.02 21.23
C LYS A 53 -1.89 6.54 21.13
N PRO A 54 -2.23 7.11 19.96
CA PRO A 54 -2.46 8.53 19.82
C PRO A 54 -3.47 9.06 20.85
N GLY A 55 -3.11 10.18 21.50
CA GLY A 55 -3.91 10.80 22.56
C GLY A 55 -3.68 10.23 23.96
N GLU A 56 -2.91 9.17 24.12
CA GLU A 56 -2.50 8.66 25.44
C GLU A 56 -1.25 9.38 25.97
N ASP A 57 -1.10 9.39 27.30
CA ASP A 57 0.10 9.93 27.95
C ASP A 57 1.35 9.18 27.46
N GLY A 58 2.32 9.93 26.98
CA GLY A 58 3.59 9.39 26.43
C GLY A 58 3.60 9.19 24.92
N HIS A 59 2.50 9.45 24.21
CA HIS A 59 2.51 9.53 22.75
C HIS A 59 3.05 10.88 22.30
N ASP A 60 4.17 10.87 21.59
CA ASP A 60 4.80 12.04 20.98
C ASP A 60 4.74 11.93 19.45
N GLU A 61 3.85 12.72 18.84
CA GLU A 61 3.59 12.71 17.38
C GLU A 61 4.90 12.89 16.57
N GLN A 62 5.79 13.79 17.02
CA GLN A 62 7.06 14.05 16.33
C GLN A 62 8.04 12.87 16.43
N ALA A 63 8.13 12.26 17.61
CA ALA A 63 8.96 11.07 17.81
C ALA A 63 8.44 9.88 17.02
N VAL A 64 7.12 9.69 16.97
CA VAL A 64 6.47 8.63 16.17
C VAL A 64 6.74 8.84 14.68
N ALA A 65 6.55 10.05 14.15
CA ALA A 65 6.87 10.38 12.75
C ALA A 65 8.33 10.05 12.40
N GLN A 66 9.28 10.46 13.24
CA GLN A 66 10.71 10.17 13.03
C GLN A 66 10.99 8.67 13.02
N LEU A 67 10.41 7.93 13.94
CA LEU A 67 10.55 6.48 14.04
C LEU A 67 9.99 5.78 12.79
N ARG A 68 8.77 6.14 12.37
CA ARG A 68 8.10 5.54 11.20
C ARG A 68 8.83 5.87 9.89
N LEU A 69 9.30 7.11 9.72
CA LEU A 69 10.12 7.48 8.56
C LEU A 69 11.50 6.78 8.54
N ALA A 70 12.07 6.46 9.70
CA ALA A 70 13.29 5.65 9.76
C ALA A 70 13.01 4.19 9.37
N ALA A 71 11.90 3.63 9.84
CA ALA A 71 11.42 2.29 9.45
C ALA A 71 11.16 2.19 7.95
N LEU A 72 10.49 3.19 7.36
CA LEU A 72 10.23 3.30 5.92
C LEU A 72 11.53 3.25 5.09
N ARG A 73 12.55 4.01 5.50
CA ARG A 73 13.86 3.98 4.81
C ARG A 73 14.50 2.59 4.88
N GLN A 74 14.39 1.92 6.02
CA GLN A 74 14.92 0.57 6.20
C GLN A 74 14.14 -0.45 5.35
N ALA A 75 12.82 -0.39 5.36
CA ALA A 75 11.95 -1.24 4.55
C ALA A 75 12.23 -1.07 3.05
N CYS A 76 12.31 0.17 2.56
CA CYS A 76 12.67 0.46 1.17
C CYS A 76 14.03 -0.13 0.79
N LYS A 77 15.02 -0.06 1.70
CA LYS A 77 16.35 -0.68 1.48
C LYS A 77 16.26 -2.19 1.37
N ILE A 78 15.48 -2.85 2.23
CA ILE A 78 15.24 -4.30 2.20
C ILE A 78 14.57 -4.70 0.88
N LEU A 79 13.56 -3.95 0.44
CA LEU A 79 12.84 -4.19 -0.82
C LEU A 79 13.69 -3.90 -2.07
N GLY A 80 14.81 -3.16 -1.91
CA GLY A 80 15.66 -2.75 -3.02
C GLY A 80 15.08 -1.58 -3.82
N VAL A 81 14.22 -0.77 -3.19
CA VAL A 81 13.65 0.44 -3.77
C VAL A 81 14.78 1.39 -4.17
N THR A 82 14.70 1.90 -5.41
CA THR A 82 15.73 2.77 -5.97
C THR A 82 15.62 4.19 -5.42
N ASP A 83 14.41 4.72 -5.35
CA ASP A 83 14.14 6.09 -4.92
C ASP A 83 12.97 6.11 -3.93
N LEU A 84 13.14 6.85 -2.84
CA LEU A 84 12.11 7.12 -1.84
C LEU A 84 11.85 8.62 -1.75
N GLU A 85 10.60 9.01 -1.93
CA GLU A 85 10.11 10.37 -1.77
C GLU A 85 9.07 10.43 -0.64
N THR A 86 9.14 11.44 0.20
CA THR A 86 8.14 11.71 1.24
C THR A 86 7.55 13.09 1.01
N LEU A 87 6.23 13.19 0.98
CA LEU A 87 5.56 14.48 0.79
C LEU A 87 5.45 15.28 2.09
N GLY A 88 5.55 14.62 3.24
CA GLY A 88 5.63 15.27 4.55
C GLY A 88 4.33 15.89 5.04
N TYR A 89 3.17 15.43 4.54
CA TYR A 89 1.88 15.85 5.07
C TYR A 89 1.59 15.23 6.43
N HIS A 90 0.66 15.83 7.16
CA HIS A 90 0.17 15.30 8.44
C HIS A 90 -0.79 14.15 8.21
N ASP A 91 -0.62 13.07 8.97
CA ASP A 91 -1.56 11.96 9.05
C ASP A 91 -2.94 12.45 9.50
N SER A 92 -4.01 11.89 8.94
CA SER A 92 -5.38 12.26 9.32
C SER A 92 -5.94 11.39 10.45
N GLY A 93 -5.23 10.33 10.83
CA GLY A 93 -5.71 9.34 11.78
C GLY A 93 -6.85 8.48 11.22
N MET A 94 -7.40 7.61 12.06
CA MET A 94 -8.46 6.68 11.68
C MET A 94 -9.78 7.40 11.33
N PRO A 95 -10.66 6.79 10.51
CA PRO A 95 -11.90 7.44 10.04
C PRO A 95 -12.84 7.93 11.15
N ASP A 96 -12.79 7.32 12.31
CA ASP A 96 -13.59 7.65 13.49
C ASP A 96 -12.90 8.61 14.47
N TRP A 97 -11.67 9.08 14.18
CA TRP A 97 -10.93 10.00 15.03
C TRP A 97 -11.14 11.47 14.61
N ASP A 98 -11.10 12.38 15.59
CA ASP A 98 -11.27 13.83 15.36
C ASP A 98 -10.02 14.48 14.71
N TYR A 99 -8.91 13.76 14.60
CA TYR A 99 -7.68 14.28 13.96
C TYR A 99 -7.89 14.65 12.50
N LYS A 100 -8.74 13.91 11.77
CA LYS A 100 -9.10 14.22 10.39
C LYS A 100 -9.77 15.58 10.20
N ASP A 101 -10.32 16.19 11.27
CA ASP A 101 -10.99 17.49 11.21
C ASP A 101 -9.99 18.66 11.32
N ARG A 102 -8.71 18.38 11.54
CA ARG A 102 -7.66 19.40 11.58
C ARG A 102 -7.36 19.91 10.17
N PRO A 103 -7.20 21.25 9.97
CA PRO A 103 -6.94 21.83 8.65
C PRO A 103 -5.67 21.28 7.96
N GLU A 104 -4.65 20.93 8.76
CA GLU A 104 -3.38 20.36 8.29
C GLU A 104 -3.43 18.87 7.97
N ALA A 105 -4.50 18.15 8.36
CA ALA A 105 -4.67 16.74 8.05
C ALA A 105 -4.65 16.50 6.54
N PHE A 106 -3.93 15.47 6.11
CA PHE A 106 -3.69 15.20 4.68
C PHE A 106 -4.98 15.11 3.87
N CYS A 107 -6.03 14.50 4.40
CA CYS A 107 -7.32 14.39 3.72
C CYS A 107 -8.01 15.75 3.45
N ASN A 108 -7.59 16.84 4.13
CA ASN A 108 -8.11 18.20 3.97
C ASN A 108 -7.25 19.08 3.05
N ILE A 109 -6.07 18.62 2.68
CA ILE A 109 -5.22 19.33 1.71
C ILE A 109 -5.92 19.36 0.35
N PRO A 110 -5.96 20.49 -0.36
CA PRO A 110 -6.58 20.53 -1.69
C PRO A 110 -6.05 19.43 -2.61
N LEU A 111 -6.94 18.61 -3.17
CA LEU A 111 -6.56 17.49 -4.06
C LEU A 111 -5.67 17.95 -5.21
N ALA A 112 -5.91 19.14 -5.74
CA ALA A 112 -5.11 19.72 -6.82
C ALA A 112 -3.64 19.92 -6.41
N GLU A 113 -3.38 20.35 -5.16
CA GLU A 113 -2.02 20.53 -4.63
C GLU A 113 -1.29 19.19 -4.55
N VAL A 114 -1.94 18.17 -3.97
CA VAL A 114 -1.33 16.83 -3.86
C VAL A 114 -1.10 16.24 -5.25
N THR A 115 -2.07 16.39 -6.17
CA THR A 115 -1.94 15.93 -7.56
C THR A 115 -0.75 16.60 -8.26
N GLU A 116 -0.55 17.91 -8.09
CA GLU A 116 0.59 18.64 -8.65
C GLU A 116 1.93 18.11 -8.11
N ARG A 117 2.04 17.88 -6.79
CA ARG A 117 3.26 17.34 -6.18
C ARG A 117 3.57 15.92 -6.67
N VAL A 118 2.57 15.05 -6.73
CA VAL A 118 2.73 13.69 -7.28
C VAL A 118 3.06 13.74 -8.77
N GLY A 119 2.41 14.62 -9.53
CA GLY A 119 2.68 14.86 -10.95
C GLY A 119 4.13 15.31 -11.22
N ALA A 120 4.66 16.21 -10.39
CA ALA A 120 6.08 16.64 -10.50
C ALA A 120 7.05 15.46 -10.26
N LEU A 121 6.72 14.52 -9.37
CA LEU A 121 7.50 13.29 -9.19
C LEU A 121 7.35 12.35 -10.40
N MET A 122 6.17 12.27 -11.02
CA MET A 122 5.99 11.51 -12.26
C MET A 122 6.78 12.12 -13.43
N GLU A 123 6.87 13.43 -13.53
CA GLU A 123 7.73 14.09 -14.51
C GLU A 123 9.22 13.78 -14.28
N LYS A 124 9.65 13.82 -13.01
CA LYS A 124 11.03 13.52 -12.60
C LYS A 124 11.45 12.08 -12.89
N TYR A 125 10.60 11.13 -12.52
CA TYR A 125 10.92 9.69 -12.54
C TYR A 125 10.42 8.97 -13.78
N ARG A 126 9.49 9.56 -14.52
CA ARG A 126 8.89 9.04 -15.76
C ARG A 126 8.39 7.59 -15.63
N PRO A 127 7.53 7.27 -14.65
CA PRO A 127 7.05 5.91 -14.45
C PRO A 127 6.09 5.50 -15.58
N GLN A 128 6.33 4.34 -16.20
CA GLN A 128 5.39 3.72 -17.13
C GLN A 128 4.27 2.99 -16.39
N VAL A 129 4.54 2.55 -15.18
CA VAL A 129 3.56 1.87 -14.31
C VAL A 129 3.47 2.61 -12.99
N VAL A 130 2.23 2.94 -12.59
CA VAL A 130 1.92 3.56 -11.31
C VAL A 130 0.95 2.66 -10.55
N VAL A 131 1.16 2.50 -9.25
CA VAL A 131 0.29 1.74 -8.34
C VAL A 131 -0.12 2.63 -7.18
N SER A 132 -1.40 2.57 -6.78
CA SER A 132 -1.92 3.16 -5.55
C SER A 132 -3.09 2.31 -5.05
N TYR A 133 -3.92 2.83 -4.15
CA TYR A 133 -5.04 2.08 -3.60
C TYR A 133 -6.25 2.04 -4.54
N ASP A 134 -7.18 1.11 -4.28
CA ASP A 134 -8.56 1.15 -4.79
C ASP A 134 -9.21 2.48 -4.36
N PRO A 135 -10.06 3.12 -5.19
CA PRO A 135 -10.72 4.39 -4.87
C PRO A 135 -11.50 4.40 -3.57
N ASP A 136 -12.05 3.25 -3.17
CA ASP A 136 -12.76 3.10 -1.91
C ASP A 136 -11.80 2.94 -0.72
N GLY A 137 -10.52 2.70 -0.99
CA GLY A 137 -9.44 2.46 -0.03
C GLY A 137 -9.68 1.24 0.87
N PRO A 138 -8.66 0.50 1.28
CA PRO A 138 -8.85 -0.51 2.31
C PRO A 138 -9.43 0.17 3.56
N TYR A 139 -10.54 -0.36 4.10
CA TYR A 139 -11.27 0.19 5.25
C TYR A 139 -11.55 1.71 5.19
N GLN A 140 -11.62 2.31 3.99
CA GLN A 140 -11.96 3.72 3.75
C GLN A 140 -11.14 4.72 4.57
N HIS A 141 -9.85 4.45 4.80
CA HIS A 141 -8.97 5.40 5.47
C HIS A 141 -8.93 6.70 4.65
N PRO A 142 -9.19 7.88 5.26
CA PRO A 142 -9.30 9.14 4.51
C PRO A 142 -8.03 9.45 3.70
N ASP A 143 -6.86 9.13 4.24
CA ASP A 143 -5.58 9.34 3.57
C ASP A 143 -5.35 8.38 2.40
N HIS A 144 -5.82 7.12 2.50
CA HIS A 144 -5.73 6.16 1.39
C HIS A 144 -6.59 6.63 0.21
N VAL A 145 -7.82 7.07 0.50
CA VAL A 145 -8.73 7.62 -0.52
C VAL A 145 -8.10 8.84 -1.18
N HIS A 146 -7.55 9.77 -0.39
CA HIS A 146 -6.96 11.01 -0.89
C HIS A 146 -5.69 10.76 -1.72
N ALA A 147 -4.79 9.89 -1.25
CA ALA A 147 -3.59 9.49 -1.98
C ALA A 147 -3.92 8.79 -3.30
N SER A 148 -4.93 7.90 -3.30
CA SER A 148 -5.40 7.20 -4.51
C SER A 148 -5.94 8.19 -5.55
N GLN A 149 -6.79 9.12 -5.14
CA GLN A 149 -7.36 10.14 -6.02
C GLN A 149 -6.27 11.03 -6.64
N ALA A 150 -5.29 11.47 -5.83
CA ALA A 150 -4.18 12.29 -6.32
C ALA A 150 -3.29 11.52 -7.30
N ALA A 151 -2.95 10.27 -6.97
CA ALA A 151 -2.14 9.39 -7.82
C ALA A 151 -2.84 9.10 -9.16
N ALA A 152 -4.13 8.78 -9.14
CA ALA A 152 -4.92 8.51 -10.34
C ALA A 152 -5.00 9.75 -11.25
N ALA A 153 -5.27 10.94 -10.66
CA ALA A 153 -5.33 12.19 -11.41
C ALA A 153 -3.97 12.55 -12.04
N ALA A 154 -2.88 12.40 -11.28
CA ALA A 154 -1.52 12.64 -11.78
C ALA A 154 -1.14 11.65 -12.89
N ALA A 155 -1.47 10.35 -12.73
CA ALA A 155 -1.21 9.32 -13.73
C ALA A 155 -1.99 9.58 -15.03
N ALA A 156 -3.25 9.99 -14.94
CA ALA A 156 -4.08 10.32 -16.10
C ALA A 156 -3.55 11.55 -16.88
N ALA A 157 -2.91 12.49 -16.20
CA ALA A 157 -2.29 13.66 -16.81
C ALA A 157 -0.86 13.39 -17.35
N SER A 158 -0.23 12.30 -16.94
CA SER A 158 1.15 11.97 -17.30
C SER A 158 1.24 11.40 -18.73
N PRO A 159 2.06 11.99 -19.62
CA PRO A 159 2.20 11.49 -20.99
C PRO A 159 3.02 10.20 -21.09
N VAL A 160 3.65 9.76 -20.01
CA VAL A 160 4.53 8.58 -19.99
C VAL A 160 3.94 7.41 -19.22
N THR A 161 2.98 7.65 -18.34
CA THR A 161 2.32 6.59 -17.59
C THR A 161 1.38 5.82 -18.51
N ALA A 162 1.75 4.57 -18.76
CA ALA A 162 0.99 3.69 -19.66
C ALA A 162 -0.07 2.89 -18.90
N LYS A 163 0.18 2.59 -17.62
CA LYS A 163 -0.72 1.78 -16.79
C LYS A 163 -0.83 2.35 -15.37
N PHE A 164 -2.06 2.38 -14.89
CA PHE A 164 -2.37 2.67 -13.48
C PHE A 164 -3.09 1.47 -12.87
N TYR A 165 -2.58 1.02 -11.72
CA TYR A 165 -3.13 -0.11 -10.98
C TYR A 165 -3.57 0.32 -9.59
N GLU A 166 -4.66 -0.28 -9.16
CA GLU A 166 -5.19 -0.20 -7.81
C GLU A 166 -4.84 -1.50 -7.07
N THR A 167 -4.34 -1.39 -5.83
CA THR A 167 -4.10 -2.58 -4.99
C THR A 167 -5.41 -3.25 -4.64
N ALA A 168 -5.44 -4.58 -4.64
CA ALA A 168 -6.62 -5.35 -4.29
C ALA A 168 -6.24 -6.55 -3.45
N MET A 169 -7.13 -6.92 -2.53
CA MET A 169 -7.02 -8.16 -1.76
C MET A 169 -8.24 -9.02 -1.99
N ARG A 170 -8.01 -10.31 -2.18
CA ARG A 170 -9.10 -11.28 -2.37
C ARG A 170 -9.84 -11.50 -1.06
N GLY A 171 -11.16 -11.41 -1.09
CA GLY A 171 -11.99 -11.75 0.05
C GLY A 171 -11.78 -13.20 0.53
N SER A 172 -11.46 -14.10 -0.40
CA SER A 172 -11.10 -15.49 -0.11
C SER A 172 -9.79 -15.63 0.70
N ASP A 173 -8.83 -14.72 0.52
CA ASP A 173 -7.57 -14.72 1.28
C ASP A 173 -7.78 -14.13 2.69
N TRP A 174 -8.60 -13.09 2.84
CA TRP A 174 -9.02 -12.58 4.14
C TRP A 174 -9.71 -13.64 4.99
N ARG A 175 -10.64 -14.40 4.42
CA ARG A 175 -11.33 -15.49 5.15
C ARG A 175 -10.34 -16.51 5.70
N LYS A 176 -9.33 -16.93 4.92
CA LYS A 176 -8.29 -17.84 5.39
C LYS A 176 -7.47 -17.26 6.56
N ILE A 177 -7.14 -15.96 6.48
CA ILE A 177 -6.44 -15.28 7.56
C ILE A 177 -7.27 -15.34 8.85
N TRP A 178 -8.53 -14.95 8.78
CA TRP A 178 -9.41 -14.94 9.95
C TRP A 178 -9.64 -16.33 10.53
N ASP A 179 -9.80 -17.37 9.69
CA ASP A 179 -9.93 -18.74 10.17
C ASP A 179 -8.70 -19.17 10.98
N VAL A 180 -7.50 -18.89 10.48
CA VAL A 180 -6.25 -19.21 11.17
C VAL A 180 -6.11 -18.40 12.47
N LEU A 181 -6.39 -17.10 12.41
CA LEU A 181 -6.30 -16.25 13.60
C LEU A 181 -7.27 -16.70 14.70
N ARG A 182 -8.48 -17.10 14.32
CA ARG A 182 -9.46 -17.66 15.25
C ARG A 182 -8.98 -18.97 15.87
N GLU A 183 -8.35 -19.87 15.10
CA GLU A 183 -7.72 -21.08 15.62
C GLU A 183 -6.58 -20.78 16.62
N LEU A 184 -5.90 -19.64 16.44
CA LEU A 184 -4.86 -19.15 17.35
C LEU A 184 -5.42 -18.42 18.58
N GLY A 185 -6.76 -18.26 18.67
CA GLY A 185 -7.45 -17.60 19.81
C GLY A 185 -7.47 -16.07 19.70
N GLU A 186 -7.19 -15.51 18.54
CA GLU A 186 -7.29 -14.07 18.29
C GLU A 186 -8.77 -13.66 18.12
N ASP A 187 -9.11 -12.48 18.61
CA ASP A 187 -10.42 -11.86 18.41
C ASP A 187 -10.49 -11.27 17.00
N VAL A 188 -11.14 -11.98 16.11
CA VAL A 188 -11.31 -11.60 14.69
C VAL A 188 -12.76 -11.77 14.29
N PRO A 189 -13.23 -11.01 13.27
CA PRO A 189 -14.60 -11.12 12.78
C PRO A 189 -14.98 -12.57 12.42
N ASP A 190 -16.16 -12.99 12.86
CA ASP A 190 -16.76 -14.27 12.45
C ASP A 190 -17.49 -14.11 11.11
N ALA A 191 -17.69 -15.22 10.39
CA ALA A 191 -18.45 -15.19 9.16
C ALA A 191 -19.89 -14.66 9.33
N SER A 192 -20.45 -14.77 10.54
CA SER A 192 -21.76 -14.21 10.92
C SER A 192 -21.77 -12.70 11.08
N ASP A 193 -20.63 -12.07 11.25
CA ASP A 193 -20.50 -10.61 11.40
C ASP A 193 -20.60 -9.90 10.03
N PHE A 194 -20.44 -10.65 8.94
CA PHE A 194 -20.55 -10.12 7.59
C PHE A 194 -21.98 -10.16 7.09
N THR A 195 -22.52 -8.98 6.86
CA THR A 195 -23.82 -8.87 6.20
C THR A 195 -23.75 -9.43 4.77
N ALA A 196 -24.89 -9.84 4.22
CA ALA A 196 -24.95 -10.26 2.83
C ALA A 196 -24.49 -9.17 1.85
N GLU A 197 -24.61 -7.91 2.23
CA GLU A 197 -24.12 -6.76 1.46
C GLU A 197 -22.59 -6.73 1.45
N MET A 198 -21.95 -6.83 2.62
CA MET A 198 -20.48 -6.85 2.73
C MET A 198 -19.90 -8.04 1.95
N GLN A 199 -20.52 -9.22 2.04
CA GLN A 199 -20.07 -10.39 1.28
C GLN A 199 -20.14 -10.14 -0.23
N ARG A 200 -21.23 -9.54 -0.73
CA ARG A 200 -21.35 -9.17 -2.16
C ARG A 200 -20.29 -8.17 -2.59
N GLN A 201 -20.02 -7.14 -1.78
CA GLN A 201 -18.98 -6.14 -2.06
C GLN A 201 -17.58 -6.78 -2.14
N MET A 202 -17.25 -7.69 -1.21
CA MET A 202 -15.99 -8.43 -1.24
C MET A 202 -15.86 -9.30 -2.50
N GLU A 203 -16.95 -10.00 -2.90
CA GLU A 203 -16.95 -10.82 -4.12
C GLU A 203 -16.86 -9.95 -5.38
N GLU A 204 -17.50 -8.80 -5.40
CA GLU A 204 -17.44 -7.88 -6.53
C GLU A 204 -16.04 -7.26 -6.68
N SER A 205 -15.42 -6.86 -5.58
CA SER A 205 -14.02 -6.42 -5.58
C SER A 205 -13.07 -7.51 -6.09
N GLU A 206 -13.24 -8.76 -5.64
CA GLU A 206 -12.42 -9.88 -6.12
C GLU A 206 -12.61 -10.14 -7.63
N ARG A 207 -13.83 -9.98 -8.17
CA ARG A 207 -14.10 -10.11 -9.64
C ARG A 207 -13.44 -9.01 -10.47
N ARG A 208 -13.16 -7.85 -9.89
CA ARG A 208 -12.47 -6.73 -10.56
C ARG A 208 -10.98 -6.97 -10.72
N ILE A 209 -10.39 -7.94 -10.01
CA ILE A 209 -8.96 -8.24 -10.10
C ILE A 209 -8.61 -8.67 -11.52
N THR A 210 -7.74 -7.91 -12.16
CA THR A 210 -7.26 -8.14 -13.52
C THR A 210 -5.85 -8.69 -13.56
N THR A 211 -5.09 -8.50 -12.49
CA THR A 211 -3.64 -8.74 -12.45
C THR A 211 -3.26 -9.42 -11.15
N THR A 212 -2.46 -10.47 -11.23
CA THR A 212 -1.96 -11.20 -10.06
C THR A 212 -0.50 -11.52 -10.27
N ILE A 213 0.34 -11.03 -9.39
CA ILE A 213 1.80 -11.23 -9.43
C ILE A 213 2.19 -12.28 -8.40
N ASP A 214 2.88 -13.32 -8.84
CA ASP A 214 3.52 -14.28 -7.94
C ASP A 214 4.73 -13.63 -7.27
N ILE A 215 4.68 -13.52 -5.94
CA ILE A 215 5.75 -12.93 -5.14
C ILE A 215 6.37 -13.94 -4.16
N LEU A 216 6.03 -15.23 -4.29
CA LEU A 216 6.65 -16.28 -3.46
C LEU A 216 8.16 -16.21 -3.43
N PRO A 217 8.87 -15.96 -4.55
CA PRO A 217 10.34 -15.88 -4.55
C PRO A 217 10.93 -14.75 -3.70
N VAL A 218 10.13 -13.74 -3.39
CA VAL A 218 10.53 -12.54 -2.64
C VAL A 218 9.72 -12.33 -1.36
N LEU A 219 8.89 -13.29 -0.98
CA LEU A 219 7.99 -13.20 0.19
C LEU A 219 8.77 -12.93 1.49
N ASP A 220 9.94 -13.55 1.67
CA ASP A 220 10.76 -13.32 2.84
C ASP A 220 11.25 -11.86 2.91
N ARG A 221 11.63 -11.27 1.77
CA ARG A 221 12.00 -9.84 1.70
C ARG A 221 10.83 -8.92 2.04
N LYS A 222 9.64 -9.21 1.50
CA LYS A 222 8.42 -8.48 1.85
C LYS A 222 8.15 -8.55 3.35
N ARG A 223 8.26 -9.75 3.93
CA ARG A 223 8.07 -9.96 5.37
C ARG A 223 9.11 -9.20 6.21
N GLU A 224 10.37 -9.26 5.84
CA GLU A 224 11.44 -8.53 6.52
C GLU A 224 11.23 -7.01 6.46
N ALA A 225 10.79 -6.49 5.32
CA ALA A 225 10.47 -5.08 5.16
C ALA A 225 9.29 -4.66 6.06
N LEU A 226 8.22 -5.46 6.11
CA LEU A 226 7.08 -5.19 6.98
C LEU A 226 7.49 -5.23 8.48
N LEU A 227 8.35 -6.17 8.88
CA LEU A 227 8.86 -6.26 10.25
C LEU A 227 9.80 -5.10 10.63
N ALA A 228 10.35 -4.36 9.66
CA ALA A 228 11.08 -3.12 9.94
C ALA A 228 10.17 -2.04 10.57
N HIS A 229 8.87 -2.09 10.31
CA HIS A 229 7.85 -1.23 10.93
C HIS A 229 7.36 -1.78 12.29
N ALA A 230 8.30 -2.17 13.16
CA ALA A 230 8.04 -2.90 14.40
C ALA A 230 7.03 -2.23 15.33
N SER A 231 6.97 -0.88 15.36
CA SER A 231 5.99 -0.16 16.19
C SER A 231 4.54 -0.35 15.72
N GLN A 232 4.34 -0.67 14.42
CA GLN A 232 3.01 -0.85 13.81
C GLN A 232 2.61 -2.33 13.71
N VAL A 233 3.59 -3.21 13.54
CA VAL A 233 3.33 -4.64 13.26
C VAL A 233 3.88 -5.59 14.33
N GLY A 234 4.60 -5.09 15.36
CA GLY A 234 5.43 -5.89 16.28
C GLY A 234 4.75 -7.10 16.92
N GLU A 235 3.59 -6.91 17.52
CA GLU A 235 2.77 -8.00 18.09
C GLU A 235 1.49 -8.27 17.28
N SER A 236 1.44 -7.74 16.04
CA SER A 236 0.27 -7.90 15.20
C SER A 236 0.04 -9.37 14.82
N TRP A 237 -1.18 -9.67 14.46
CA TRP A 237 -1.60 -10.98 13.95
C TRP A 237 -0.73 -11.48 12.77
N PHE A 238 -0.11 -10.58 12.01
CA PHE A 238 0.74 -10.95 10.87
C PHE A 238 1.94 -11.80 11.28
N SER A 239 2.57 -11.49 12.45
CA SER A 239 3.69 -12.27 12.98
C SER A 239 3.27 -13.66 13.46
N LYS A 240 1.99 -13.85 13.78
CA LYS A 240 1.41 -15.09 14.31
C LYS A 240 0.99 -16.07 13.23
N ILE A 241 0.86 -15.64 11.95
CA ILE A 241 0.45 -16.51 10.85
C ILE A 241 1.53 -17.55 10.56
N PRO A 242 1.20 -18.86 10.54
CA PRO A 242 2.14 -19.90 10.18
C PRO A 242 2.72 -19.71 8.77
N PRO A 243 4.02 -20.04 8.55
CA PRO A 243 4.69 -19.79 7.26
C PRO A 243 3.96 -20.39 6.05
N GLN A 244 3.34 -21.57 6.20
CA GLN A 244 2.61 -22.23 5.12
C GLN A 244 1.34 -21.44 4.72
N ILE A 245 0.65 -20.88 5.70
CA ILE A 245 -0.53 -20.04 5.46
C ILE A 245 -0.08 -18.70 4.88
N ALA A 246 1.00 -18.11 5.42
CA ALA A 246 1.58 -16.89 4.88
C ALA A 246 1.93 -17.03 3.38
N GLN A 247 2.50 -18.14 2.96
CA GLN A 247 2.79 -18.43 1.55
C GLN A 247 1.51 -18.49 0.69
N GLN A 248 0.45 -19.10 1.21
CA GLN A 248 -0.82 -19.23 0.46
C GLN A 248 -1.56 -17.90 0.30
N VAL A 249 -1.50 -17.05 1.33
CA VAL A 249 -2.26 -15.80 1.38
C VAL A 249 -1.44 -14.62 0.85
N PHE A 250 -0.18 -14.53 1.24
CA PHE A 250 0.70 -13.41 0.89
C PHE A 250 1.71 -13.74 -0.22
N GLY A 251 1.70 -14.96 -0.75
CA GLY A 251 2.60 -15.38 -1.85
C GLY A 251 2.25 -14.75 -3.19
N ARG A 252 1.22 -13.91 -3.25
CA ARG A 252 0.81 -13.15 -4.43
C ARG A 252 0.30 -11.78 -4.03
N GLU A 253 0.46 -10.83 -4.93
CA GLU A 253 -0.16 -9.52 -4.85
C GLU A 253 -1.13 -9.35 -6.02
N SER A 254 -2.32 -8.84 -5.74
CA SER A 254 -3.40 -8.69 -6.72
C SER A 254 -3.70 -7.22 -6.96
N PHE A 255 -4.08 -6.91 -8.20
CA PHE A 255 -4.32 -5.53 -8.63
C PHE A 255 -5.52 -5.47 -9.58
N ILE A 256 -6.16 -4.32 -9.58
CA ILE A 256 -7.16 -3.92 -10.57
C ILE A 256 -6.47 -2.96 -11.52
N ARG A 257 -6.42 -3.27 -12.83
CA ARG A 257 -5.90 -2.36 -13.84
C ARG A 257 -6.96 -1.30 -14.16
N ALA A 258 -6.82 -0.12 -13.55
CA ALA A 258 -7.76 0.99 -13.71
C ALA A 258 -7.57 1.71 -15.05
N SER A 259 -6.32 1.82 -15.55
CA SER A 259 -6.06 2.34 -16.90
C SER A 259 -4.91 1.61 -17.60
N ASP A 260 -4.99 1.52 -18.93
CA ASP A 260 -3.98 0.88 -19.78
C ASP A 260 -4.01 1.47 -21.19
N THR A 261 -2.85 1.84 -21.70
CA THR A 261 -2.66 2.31 -23.08
C THR A 261 -1.92 1.30 -23.96
N THR A 262 -1.48 0.17 -23.39
CA THR A 262 -0.70 -0.85 -24.11
C THR A 262 -1.56 -1.84 -24.88
N GLY A 263 -2.82 -2.03 -24.46
CA GLY A 263 -3.71 -3.06 -25.00
C GLY A 263 -3.34 -4.49 -24.57
N ALA A 264 -2.52 -4.67 -23.53
CA ALA A 264 -2.17 -5.99 -23.03
C ALA A 264 -3.44 -6.75 -22.57
N PRO A 265 -3.58 -8.04 -22.91
CA PRO A 265 -4.76 -8.82 -22.51
C PRO A 265 -4.80 -9.07 -20.99
N VAL A 266 -6.01 -9.22 -20.45
CA VAL A 266 -6.23 -9.69 -19.06
C VAL A 266 -6.63 -11.17 -19.09
N PRO A 267 -6.34 -11.96 -18.05
CA PRO A 267 -5.61 -11.58 -16.83
C PRO A 267 -4.10 -11.39 -17.07
N GLU A 268 -3.49 -10.50 -16.28
CA GLU A 268 -2.06 -10.23 -16.34
C GLU A 268 -1.30 -10.90 -15.19
N HIS A 269 -0.04 -11.25 -15.46
CA HIS A 269 0.92 -11.78 -14.47
C HIS A 269 2.21 -10.97 -14.42
N ASP A 270 2.21 -9.79 -15.03
CA ASP A 270 3.30 -8.82 -15.06
C ASP A 270 2.71 -7.42 -15.19
N LEU A 271 3.03 -6.51 -14.25
CA LEU A 271 2.57 -5.12 -14.32
C LEU A 271 3.09 -4.39 -15.58
N PHE A 272 4.22 -4.87 -16.14
CA PHE A 272 4.81 -4.33 -17.37
C PHE A 272 4.38 -5.09 -18.63
N ALA A 273 3.35 -5.92 -18.58
CA ALA A 273 2.82 -6.59 -19.75
C ALA A 273 2.50 -5.58 -20.87
N GLY A 274 2.99 -5.83 -22.10
CA GLY A 274 2.87 -4.93 -23.24
C GLY A 274 3.85 -3.76 -23.29
N LEU A 275 4.73 -3.63 -22.29
CA LEU A 275 5.79 -2.62 -22.24
C LEU A 275 7.19 -3.23 -22.45
N ARG A 276 7.29 -4.55 -22.39
CA ARG A 276 8.52 -5.32 -22.60
C ARG A 276 8.23 -6.65 -23.26
#